data_5d103b102a233455ec0f40af13ed1670
#
_entry.id   5d103b102a233455ec0f40af13ed1670
#
_cell.length_a   1.000
_cell.length_b   1.000
_cell.length_c   1.000
_cell.angle_alpha   90.00
_cell.angle_beta   90.00
_cell.angle_gamma   90.00
#
_symmetry.space_group_name_H-M   'P 1'
#
loop_
_entity.id
_entity.type
_entity.pdbx_description
1 polymer ?
#
loop_
_entity_poly.entity_id
_entity_poly.type
_entity_poly.pdbx_seq_one_letter_code
_entity_poly.pdbx_strand_id
1 'polypeptide(L)'
;MSADSSIPTFRDKDGYWKNFPPFKEKNLEAQDLASPWAFRTELPHAWAFYEWRRRNAEENQPHEGYRIINKWLEAQDGFIHTTNTDGFHLRSGSPEDKILEVHGSMWRLQCLDTCNHQFWEDLSVPLCDLNTSTMKASNYPVCRNCRGIARPHILMFDDGEYIGHPEQEGSFKRFVQEPIDLAILVGSSGAVPTNDYIALHFMERGTPVININLDPSSNRIVNTDYFLKMKGKEAFMELDRITFGGSI
;
A
#
# COMPACT_ATOMS: atom_id res chain seq x y z
N MET A 1 4.56 -8.42 -0.56
CA MET A 1 5.71 -7.52 -0.38
C MET A 1 5.83 -7.10 1.09
N SER A 2 5.02 -6.17 1.61
CA SER A 2 5.19 -5.58 2.95
C SER A 2 5.24 -6.57 4.10
N ALA A 3 4.50 -7.67 4.03
CA ALA A 3 4.55 -8.73 5.04
C ALA A 3 5.95 -9.37 5.20
N ASP A 4 6.74 -9.41 4.12
CA ASP A 4 8.12 -9.90 4.17
C ASP A 4 9.09 -8.89 4.81
N SER A 5 8.63 -7.67 5.06
CA SER A 5 9.30 -6.61 5.84
C SER A 5 8.68 -6.45 7.23
N SER A 6 8.06 -7.48 7.77
CA SER A 6 7.44 -7.51 9.11
C SER A 6 6.26 -6.53 9.29
N ILE A 7 5.68 -6.02 8.21
CA ILE A 7 4.44 -5.23 8.30
C ILE A 7 3.26 -6.18 8.51
N PRO A 8 2.48 -6.04 9.59
CA PRO A 8 1.33 -6.88 9.85
C PRO A 8 0.29 -6.82 8.74
N THR A 9 -0.27 -7.96 8.39
CA THR A 9 -1.40 -8.04 7.47
C THR A 9 -2.69 -7.82 8.25
N PHE A 10 -3.57 -6.95 7.74
CA PHE A 10 -4.87 -6.67 8.38
C PHE A 10 -6.01 -7.57 7.87
N ARG A 11 -5.68 -8.58 7.10
CA ARG A 11 -6.64 -9.52 6.50
C ARG A 11 -6.89 -10.74 7.38
N ASP A 12 -5.90 -11.10 8.19
CA ASP A 12 -6.06 -12.09 9.24
C ASP A 12 -6.72 -11.42 10.45
N LYS A 13 -7.99 -11.74 10.66
CA LYS A 13 -8.80 -11.17 11.75
C LYS A 13 -8.18 -11.46 13.12
N ASP A 14 -7.65 -12.66 13.32
CA ASP A 14 -7.03 -13.04 14.58
C ASP A 14 -5.71 -12.29 14.80
N GLY A 15 -4.91 -12.11 13.76
CA GLY A 15 -3.69 -11.30 13.81
C GLY A 15 -3.97 -9.82 14.07
N TYR A 16 -4.99 -9.27 13.41
CA TYR A 16 -5.44 -7.90 13.66
C TYR A 16 -5.87 -7.69 15.12
N TRP A 17 -6.74 -8.56 15.64
CA TRP A 17 -7.26 -8.44 17.00
C TRP A 17 -6.20 -8.70 18.08
N LYS A 18 -5.18 -9.51 17.77
CA LYS A 18 -4.02 -9.71 18.62
C LYS A 18 -3.18 -8.44 18.76
N ASN A 19 -3.02 -7.69 17.67
CA ASN A 19 -2.29 -6.42 17.69
C ASN A 19 -3.09 -5.26 18.29
N PHE A 20 -4.43 -5.36 18.26
CA PHE A 20 -5.33 -4.29 18.71
C PHE A 20 -6.43 -4.81 19.64
N PRO A 21 -6.08 -5.34 20.86
CA PRO A 21 -7.09 -5.88 21.78
C PRO A 21 -8.24 -4.91 22.12
N PRO A 22 -8.00 -3.58 22.32
CA PRO A 22 -9.09 -2.64 22.58
C PRO A 22 -10.09 -2.50 21.44
N PHE A 23 -9.67 -2.72 20.18
CA PHE A 23 -10.58 -2.70 19.05
C PHE A 23 -11.46 -3.96 19.03
N LYS A 24 -10.92 -5.11 19.48
CA LYS A 24 -11.69 -6.33 19.66
C LYS A 24 -12.84 -6.13 20.64
N GLU A 25 -12.57 -5.52 21.80
CA GLU A 25 -13.58 -5.25 22.82
C GLU A 25 -14.72 -4.36 22.29
N LYS A 26 -14.40 -3.46 21.37
CA LYS A 26 -15.36 -2.56 20.71
C LYS A 26 -15.95 -3.12 19.42
N ASN A 27 -15.52 -4.31 19.00
CA ASN A 27 -15.87 -4.91 17.72
C ASN A 27 -15.59 -3.98 16.52
N LEU A 28 -14.48 -3.21 16.57
CA LEU A 28 -14.02 -2.34 15.48
C LEU A 28 -13.06 -3.11 14.58
N GLU A 29 -13.45 -3.40 13.37
CA GLU A 29 -12.59 -4.05 12.38
C GLU A 29 -11.69 -3.02 11.67
N ALA A 30 -10.64 -3.51 11.01
CA ALA A 30 -9.73 -2.65 10.24
C ALA A 30 -10.46 -1.84 9.16
N GLN A 31 -11.50 -2.43 8.56
CA GLN A 31 -12.32 -1.77 7.54
C GLN A 31 -13.15 -0.62 8.12
N ASP A 32 -13.69 -0.79 9.32
CA ASP A 32 -14.45 0.26 10.01
C ASP A 32 -13.56 1.49 10.25
N LEU A 33 -12.33 1.24 10.75
CA LEU A 33 -11.37 2.30 11.06
C LEU A 33 -10.75 2.94 9.79
N ALA A 34 -10.70 2.18 8.69
CA ALA A 34 -10.25 2.67 7.40
C ALA A 34 -11.41 3.25 6.58
N SER A 35 -12.17 4.18 7.14
CA SER A 35 -13.31 4.85 6.51
C SER A 35 -13.39 6.32 6.91
N PRO A 36 -13.90 7.22 6.05
CA PRO A 36 -14.18 8.61 6.44
C PRO A 36 -15.17 8.72 7.61
N TRP A 37 -16.07 7.75 7.73
CA TRP A 37 -17.01 7.66 8.84
C TRP A 37 -16.27 7.58 10.19
N ALA A 38 -15.24 6.72 10.29
CA ALA A 38 -14.47 6.58 11.54
C ALA A 38 -13.76 7.89 11.93
N PHE A 39 -13.26 8.67 10.95
CA PHE A 39 -12.67 9.98 11.21
C PHE A 39 -13.69 11.02 11.66
N ARG A 40 -14.98 10.82 11.41
CA ARG A 40 -16.07 11.70 11.87
C ARG A 40 -16.66 11.28 13.21
N THR A 41 -16.69 10.00 13.52
CA THR A 41 -17.41 9.42 14.69
C THR A 41 -16.52 8.76 15.73
N GLU A 42 -15.40 8.17 15.31
CA GLU A 42 -14.45 7.41 16.13
C GLU A 42 -13.01 7.95 15.98
N LEU A 43 -12.87 9.26 15.86
CA LEU A 43 -11.61 9.95 15.56
C LEU A 43 -10.40 9.48 16.39
N PRO A 44 -10.52 9.28 17.73
CA PRO A 44 -9.41 8.79 18.54
C PRO A 44 -8.91 7.42 18.13
N HIS A 45 -9.82 6.53 17.72
CA HIS A 45 -9.49 5.16 17.32
C HIS A 45 -8.99 5.10 15.89
N ALA A 46 -9.59 5.86 14.97
CA ALA A 46 -9.14 5.97 13.59
C ALA A 46 -7.70 6.48 13.52
N TRP A 47 -7.38 7.55 14.24
CA TRP A 47 -6.01 8.05 14.31
C TRP A 47 -5.06 7.11 15.04
N ALA A 48 -5.49 6.44 16.12
CA ALA A 48 -4.66 5.45 16.80
C ALA A 48 -4.27 4.30 15.87
N PHE A 49 -5.19 3.82 15.04
CA PHE A 49 -4.93 2.79 14.04
C PHE A 49 -3.88 3.23 13.01
N TYR A 50 -3.99 4.43 12.47
CA TYR A 50 -3.03 4.92 11.47
C TYR A 50 -1.70 5.34 12.09
N GLU A 51 -1.69 5.95 13.26
CA GLU A 51 -0.45 6.28 13.97
C GLU A 51 0.36 5.02 14.32
N TRP A 52 -0.31 3.98 14.81
CA TRP A 52 0.35 2.70 15.06
C TRP A 52 0.97 2.12 13.79
N ARG A 53 0.25 2.17 12.67
CA ARG A 53 0.76 1.70 11.37
C ARG A 53 1.97 2.50 10.90
N ARG A 54 1.95 3.82 11.08
CA ARG A 54 3.08 4.70 10.73
C ARG A 54 4.30 4.35 11.56
N ARG A 55 4.17 4.23 12.88
CA ARG A 55 5.29 3.83 13.77
C ARG A 55 5.84 2.47 13.38
N ASN A 56 4.98 1.50 13.13
CA ASN A 56 5.40 0.18 12.70
C ASN A 56 6.13 0.21 11.35
N ALA A 57 5.66 1.00 10.39
CA ALA A 57 6.35 1.17 9.11
C ALA A 57 7.69 1.89 9.25
N GLU A 58 7.81 2.85 10.19
CA GLU A 58 9.07 3.54 10.46
C GLU A 58 10.12 2.62 11.10
N GLU A 59 9.69 1.77 12.04
CA GLU A 59 10.56 0.80 12.71
C GLU A 59 11.07 -0.31 11.79
N ASN A 60 10.39 -0.56 10.67
CA ASN A 60 10.74 -1.62 9.73
C ASN A 60 11.37 -1.05 8.45
N GLN A 61 12.20 -1.88 7.80
CA GLN A 61 12.88 -1.50 6.56
C GLN A 61 12.36 -2.28 5.36
N PRO A 62 12.31 -1.67 4.17
CA PRO A 62 12.07 -2.39 2.93
C PRO A 62 13.06 -3.54 2.76
N HIS A 63 12.59 -4.73 2.47
CA HIS A 63 13.45 -5.90 2.25
C HIS A 63 14.16 -5.85 0.90
N GLU A 64 15.12 -6.74 0.67
CA GLU A 64 15.96 -6.79 -0.53
C GLU A 64 15.17 -6.82 -1.85
N GLY A 65 13.98 -7.43 -1.90
CA GLY A 65 13.15 -7.44 -3.10
C GLY A 65 12.74 -6.05 -3.60
N TYR A 66 12.65 -5.04 -2.73
CA TYR A 66 12.40 -3.66 -3.15
C TYR A 66 13.62 -3.05 -3.86
N ARG A 67 14.85 -3.36 -3.39
CA ARG A 67 16.09 -2.92 -4.03
C ARG A 67 16.29 -3.55 -5.40
N ILE A 68 15.93 -4.83 -5.52
CA ILE A 68 15.96 -5.55 -6.79
C ILE A 68 15.00 -4.91 -7.80
N ILE A 69 13.78 -4.57 -7.38
CA ILE A 69 12.83 -3.85 -8.24
C ILE A 69 13.44 -2.53 -8.72
N ASN A 70 14.09 -1.75 -7.84
CA ASN A 70 14.74 -0.49 -8.23
C ASN A 70 15.87 -0.72 -9.23
N LYS A 71 16.73 -1.72 -9.00
CA LYS A 71 17.78 -2.14 -9.95
C LYS A 71 17.17 -2.44 -11.34
N TRP A 72 16.04 -3.13 -11.39
CA TRP A 72 15.36 -3.42 -12.66
C TRP A 72 14.79 -2.16 -13.32
N LEU A 73 14.21 -1.25 -12.55
CA LEU A 73 13.71 0.04 -13.05
C LEU A 73 14.81 0.97 -13.59
N GLU A 74 16.04 0.82 -13.11
CA GLU A 74 17.23 1.52 -13.66
C GLU A 74 17.71 0.89 -14.98
N ALA A 75 17.63 -0.44 -15.08
CA ALA A 75 18.15 -1.20 -16.23
C ALA A 75 17.14 -1.30 -17.38
N GLN A 76 15.85 -1.19 -17.08
CA GLN A 76 14.76 -1.41 -18.04
C GLN A 76 13.64 -0.40 -17.81
N ASP A 77 12.83 -0.17 -18.85
CA ASP A 77 11.60 0.58 -18.65
C ASP A 77 10.58 -0.29 -17.89
N GLY A 78 10.02 0.27 -16.84
CA GLY A 78 9.11 -0.44 -15.95
C GLY A 78 8.32 0.51 -15.07
N PHE A 79 7.26 -0.01 -14.45
CA PHE A 79 6.37 0.76 -13.61
C PHE A 79 5.85 -0.06 -12.43
N ILE A 80 5.70 0.57 -11.27
CA ILE A 80 5.13 -0.03 -10.06
C ILE A 80 3.70 0.45 -9.89
N HIS A 81 2.74 -0.48 -9.90
CA HIS A 81 1.36 -0.22 -9.50
C HIS A 81 1.11 -0.91 -8.16
N THR A 82 0.87 -0.15 -7.09
CA THR A 82 0.78 -0.72 -5.74
C THR A 82 -0.47 -0.27 -4.99
N THR A 83 -1.09 -1.21 -4.27
CA THR A 83 -2.16 -0.96 -3.30
C THR A 83 -1.64 -0.84 -1.86
N ASN A 84 -0.32 -0.99 -1.65
CA ASN A 84 0.30 -0.81 -0.35
C ASN A 84 0.40 0.69 -0.03
N THR A 85 0.13 1.03 1.23
CA THR A 85 0.11 2.42 1.71
C THR A 85 1.28 2.74 2.66
N ASP A 86 2.22 1.79 2.83
CA ASP A 86 3.35 1.91 3.75
C ASP A 86 4.52 2.75 3.21
N GLY A 87 4.52 3.08 1.91
CA GLY A 87 5.55 3.89 1.27
C GLY A 87 6.88 3.17 1.07
N PHE A 88 6.97 1.86 1.24
CA PHE A 88 8.24 1.12 1.16
C PHE A 88 8.92 1.19 -0.20
N HIS A 89 8.17 1.28 -1.29
CA HIS A 89 8.76 1.49 -2.61
C HIS A 89 9.54 2.80 -2.68
N LEU A 90 8.91 3.92 -2.33
CA LEU A 90 9.57 5.24 -2.33
C LEU A 90 10.73 5.28 -1.32
N ARG A 91 10.53 4.74 -0.10
CA ARG A 91 11.60 4.65 0.93
C ARG A 91 12.77 3.78 0.51
N SER A 92 12.58 2.83 -0.39
CA SER A 92 13.67 2.01 -0.97
C SER A 92 14.38 2.67 -2.14
N GLY A 93 13.92 3.85 -2.58
CA GLY A 93 14.51 4.62 -3.67
C GLY A 93 13.82 4.45 -5.02
N SER A 94 12.60 3.90 -5.09
CA SER A 94 11.84 3.86 -6.35
C SER A 94 11.57 5.26 -6.87
N PRO A 95 11.76 5.53 -8.18
CA PRO A 95 11.46 6.83 -8.78
C PRO A 95 9.96 7.16 -8.67
N GLU A 96 9.64 8.39 -8.30
CA GLU A 96 8.24 8.81 -8.09
C GLU A 96 7.43 8.85 -9.38
N ASP A 97 8.08 9.08 -10.51
CA ASP A 97 7.48 9.06 -11.84
C ASP A 97 7.26 7.65 -12.42
N LYS A 98 7.81 6.61 -11.76
CA LYS A 98 7.65 5.20 -12.11
C LYS A 98 6.80 4.41 -11.10
N ILE A 99 5.99 5.08 -10.30
CA ILE A 99 5.11 4.44 -9.32
C ILE A 99 3.71 5.06 -9.31
N LEU A 100 2.70 4.22 -9.09
CA LEU A 100 1.36 4.64 -8.69
C LEU A 100 0.98 3.95 -7.37
N GLU A 101 0.93 4.72 -6.30
CA GLU A 101 0.33 4.33 -5.02
C GLU A 101 -1.19 4.54 -5.12
N VAL A 102 -1.90 3.62 -5.79
CA VAL A 102 -3.32 3.78 -6.17
C VAL A 102 -4.26 3.96 -4.99
N HIS A 103 -3.88 3.43 -3.82
CA HIS A 103 -4.62 3.66 -2.57
C HIS A 103 -4.02 4.77 -1.73
N GLY A 104 -3.12 5.59 -2.29
CA GLY A 104 -2.44 6.65 -1.56
C GLY A 104 -1.37 6.17 -0.59
N SER A 105 -0.99 7.03 0.34
CA SER A 105 0.11 6.78 1.26
C SER A 105 -0.21 7.28 2.67
N MET A 106 0.18 6.52 3.68
CA MET A 106 0.06 6.97 5.08
C MET A 106 1.06 8.09 5.43
N TRP A 107 1.99 8.41 4.53
CA TRP A 107 2.98 9.49 4.66
C TRP A 107 2.51 10.82 4.09
N ARG A 108 1.28 10.86 3.59
CA ARG A 108 0.61 12.07 3.13
C ARG A 108 -0.68 12.27 3.90
N LEU A 109 -1.12 13.51 3.98
CA LEU A 109 -2.35 13.92 4.64
C LEU A 109 -3.24 14.69 3.67
N GLN A 110 -4.55 14.60 3.86
CA GLN A 110 -5.55 15.45 3.21
C GLN A 110 -6.54 15.97 4.24
N CYS A 111 -7.27 17.03 3.90
CA CYS A 111 -8.39 17.50 4.71
C CYS A 111 -9.50 16.44 4.74
N LEU A 112 -10.09 16.20 5.91
CA LEU A 112 -11.24 15.29 6.03
C LEU A 112 -12.43 15.75 5.18
N ASP A 113 -12.64 17.05 5.06
CA ASP A 113 -13.75 17.67 4.31
C ASP A 113 -13.32 18.17 2.91
N THR A 114 -12.15 17.76 2.43
CA THR A 114 -11.58 18.11 1.11
C THR A 114 -11.70 19.60 0.74
N CYS A 115 -11.50 20.48 1.72
CA CYS A 115 -11.79 21.93 1.61
C CYS A 115 -11.07 22.66 0.47
N ASN A 116 -9.99 22.11 -0.07
CA ASN A 116 -9.21 22.70 -1.16
C ASN A 116 -8.73 21.65 -2.20
N HIS A 117 -9.22 20.41 -2.11
CA HIS A 117 -8.83 19.30 -2.98
C HIS A 117 -7.31 19.11 -3.11
N GLN A 118 -6.56 19.30 -2.01
CA GLN A 118 -5.11 19.14 -1.95
C GLN A 118 -4.74 18.15 -0.84
N PHE A 119 -3.63 17.44 -1.08
CA PHE A 119 -2.93 16.67 -0.07
C PHE A 119 -1.52 17.25 0.13
N TRP A 120 -0.85 16.82 1.19
CA TRP A 120 0.52 17.23 1.48
C TRP A 120 1.29 16.11 2.15
N GLU A 121 2.58 16.10 1.98
CA GLU A 121 3.47 15.17 2.67
C GLU A 121 3.63 15.55 4.15
N ASP A 122 3.67 14.54 5.00
CA ASP A 122 4.03 14.67 6.41
C ASP A 122 4.75 13.40 6.89
N LEU A 123 6.06 13.51 7.07
CA LEU A 123 6.93 12.41 7.48
C LEU A 123 7.13 12.32 8.99
N SER A 124 6.45 13.16 9.78
CA SER A 124 6.59 13.18 11.23
C SER A 124 6.20 11.85 11.87
N VAL A 125 7.04 11.34 12.77
CA VAL A 125 6.74 10.20 13.64
C VAL A 125 7.24 10.54 15.05
N PRO A 126 6.36 10.67 16.04
CA PRO A 126 4.91 10.53 15.97
C PRO A 126 4.21 11.69 15.27
N LEU A 127 3.07 11.43 14.65
CA LEU A 127 2.19 12.43 14.05
C LEU A 127 1.11 12.91 15.02
N CYS A 128 0.72 12.03 15.96
CA CYS A 128 -0.17 12.32 17.08
C CYS A 128 0.22 11.49 18.30
N ASP A 129 -0.30 11.84 19.46
CA ASP A 129 -0.07 11.07 20.69
C ASP A 129 -0.88 9.78 20.64
N LEU A 130 -0.26 8.65 20.97
CA LEU A 130 -0.89 7.34 20.95
C LEU A 130 -0.83 6.68 22.33
N ASN A 131 -1.98 6.39 22.90
CA ASN A 131 -2.11 5.50 24.03
C ASN A 131 -2.37 4.08 23.53
N THR A 132 -1.37 3.22 23.59
CA THR A 132 -1.44 1.84 23.08
C THR A 132 -2.32 0.93 23.94
N SER A 133 -2.48 1.23 25.24
CA SER A 133 -3.31 0.42 26.13
C SER A 133 -4.81 0.60 25.85
N THR A 134 -5.22 1.78 25.39
CA THR A 134 -6.61 2.07 25.05
C THR A 134 -6.85 2.16 23.56
N MET A 135 -5.79 2.13 22.76
CA MET A 135 -5.80 2.40 21.31
C MET A 135 -6.58 3.67 20.99
N LYS A 136 -6.23 4.76 21.69
CA LYS A 136 -6.74 6.09 21.41
C LYS A 136 -5.61 7.07 21.13
N ALA A 137 -5.80 7.89 20.13
CA ALA A 137 -4.93 9.01 19.81
C ALA A 137 -5.48 10.34 20.32
N SER A 138 -4.62 11.33 20.44
CA SER A 138 -4.92 12.74 20.73
C SER A 138 -3.93 13.64 19.99
N ASN A 139 -4.16 14.96 20.05
CA ASN A 139 -3.32 15.95 19.34
C ASN A 139 -3.23 15.66 17.83
N TYR A 140 -4.38 15.56 17.20
CA TYR A 140 -4.51 15.19 15.79
C TYR A 140 -3.94 16.26 14.86
N PRO A 141 -3.38 15.87 13.70
CA PRO A 141 -3.02 16.82 12.67
C PRO A 141 -4.24 17.58 12.15
N VAL A 142 -4.01 18.82 11.80
CA VAL A 142 -5.04 19.72 11.27
C VAL A 142 -4.75 20.10 9.82
N CYS A 143 -5.81 20.33 9.07
CA CYS A 143 -5.71 20.84 7.72
C CYS A 143 -4.97 22.17 7.68
N ARG A 144 -3.98 22.30 6.79
CA ARG A 144 -3.19 23.53 6.63
C ARG A 144 -4.02 24.72 6.15
N ASN A 145 -5.13 24.45 5.43
CA ASN A 145 -6.00 25.48 4.85
C ASN A 145 -7.14 25.88 5.79
N CYS A 146 -8.03 24.96 6.18
CA CYS A 146 -9.25 25.31 6.95
C CYS A 146 -9.10 25.09 8.47
N ARG A 147 -7.98 24.51 8.93
CA ARG A 147 -7.72 24.16 10.34
C ARG A 147 -8.65 23.07 10.91
N GLY A 148 -9.51 22.49 10.07
CA GLY A 148 -10.29 21.30 10.41
C GLY A 148 -9.41 20.05 10.50
N ILE A 149 -10.01 18.89 10.81
CA ILE A 149 -9.29 17.62 10.94
C ILE A 149 -8.61 17.24 9.62
N ALA A 150 -7.34 16.84 9.70
CA ALA A 150 -6.66 16.14 8.64
C ALA A 150 -6.81 14.62 8.84
N ARG A 151 -6.73 13.87 7.75
CA ARG A 151 -6.69 12.41 7.75
C ARG A 151 -5.55 11.90 6.86
N PRO A 152 -5.09 10.64 7.00
CA PRO A 152 -4.17 10.07 6.05
C PRO A 152 -4.73 10.16 4.61
N HIS A 153 -3.87 10.50 3.67
CA HIS A 153 -4.18 10.53 2.25
C HIS A 153 -4.21 9.09 1.69
N ILE A 154 -5.23 8.36 2.08
CA ILE A 154 -5.46 6.96 1.72
C ILE A 154 -6.89 6.83 1.20
N LEU A 155 -7.05 6.10 0.09
CA LEU A 155 -8.36 5.67 -0.40
C LEU A 155 -8.92 4.65 0.60
N MET A 156 -9.92 5.06 1.34
CA MET A 156 -10.58 4.28 2.38
C MET A 156 -11.84 3.59 1.84
N PHE A 157 -12.46 2.76 2.66
CA PHE A 157 -13.76 2.16 2.32
C PHE A 157 -14.85 3.25 2.31
N ASP A 158 -15.73 3.19 1.31
CA ASP A 158 -16.82 4.17 1.08
C ASP A 158 -16.34 5.64 1.01
N ASP A 159 -15.15 5.85 0.44
CA ASP A 159 -14.47 7.14 0.41
C ASP A 159 -14.70 7.90 -0.91
N GLY A 160 -15.74 8.72 -0.94
CA GLY A 160 -15.98 9.65 -2.03
C GLY A 160 -15.12 10.92 -1.98
N GLU A 161 -14.33 11.12 -0.93
CA GLU A 161 -13.55 12.34 -0.66
C GLU A 161 -12.04 12.12 -0.89
N TYR A 162 -11.64 10.94 -1.38
CA TYR A 162 -10.24 10.69 -1.69
C TYR A 162 -9.78 11.53 -2.87
N ILE A 163 -8.59 12.09 -2.74
CA ILE A 163 -7.95 12.90 -3.79
C ILE A 163 -6.89 12.02 -4.47
N GLY A 164 -7.08 11.69 -5.76
CA GLY A 164 -6.07 10.95 -6.52
C GLY A 164 -4.73 11.70 -6.61
N HIS A 165 -3.67 11.01 -6.97
CA HIS A 165 -2.35 11.62 -7.19
C HIS A 165 -2.14 11.91 -8.69
N PRO A 166 -2.39 13.15 -9.17
CA PRO A 166 -2.51 13.41 -10.60
C PRO A 166 -1.21 13.11 -11.38
N GLU A 167 -0.05 13.34 -10.77
CA GLU A 167 1.24 13.09 -11.40
C GLU A 167 1.50 11.59 -11.55
N GLN A 168 1.33 10.80 -10.49
CA GLN A 168 1.49 9.34 -10.53
C GLN A 168 0.48 8.68 -11.47
N GLU A 169 -0.79 9.11 -11.41
CA GLU A 169 -1.84 8.64 -12.33
C GLU A 169 -1.52 8.99 -13.79
N GLY A 170 -1.04 10.21 -14.03
CA GLY A 170 -0.63 10.66 -15.36
C GLY A 170 0.55 9.84 -15.89
N SER A 171 1.54 9.55 -15.05
CA SER A 171 2.68 8.69 -15.41
C SER A 171 2.24 7.26 -15.73
N PHE A 172 1.39 6.68 -14.90
CA PHE A 172 0.83 5.34 -15.16
C PHE A 172 0.04 5.29 -16.47
N LYS A 173 -0.84 6.27 -16.71
CA LYS A 173 -1.63 6.35 -17.95
C LYS A 173 -0.73 6.42 -19.20
N ARG A 174 0.38 7.14 -19.14
CA ARG A 174 1.36 7.18 -20.26
C ARG A 174 2.05 5.83 -20.44
N PHE A 175 2.53 5.25 -19.33
CA PHE A 175 3.24 3.98 -19.35
C PHE A 175 2.42 2.83 -19.98
N VAL A 176 1.14 2.69 -19.62
CA VAL A 176 0.29 1.60 -20.12
C VAL A 176 -0.21 1.79 -21.55
N GLN A 177 0.12 2.91 -22.21
CA GLN A 177 -0.12 3.09 -23.66
C GLN A 177 0.91 2.35 -24.51
N GLU A 178 2.09 2.12 -23.96
CA GLU A 178 3.14 1.33 -24.60
C GLU A 178 2.90 -0.17 -24.43
N PRO A 179 3.44 -1.02 -25.33
CA PRO A 179 3.40 -2.46 -25.14
C PRO A 179 4.10 -2.88 -23.84
N ILE A 180 3.48 -3.78 -23.09
CA ILE A 180 4.02 -4.34 -21.86
C ILE A 180 4.47 -5.78 -22.13
N ASP A 181 5.78 -6.04 -22.01
CA ASP A 181 6.37 -7.35 -22.30
C ASP A 181 6.12 -8.37 -21.19
N LEU A 182 6.01 -7.91 -19.93
CA LEU A 182 5.81 -8.77 -18.76
C LEU A 182 5.12 -8.00 -17.62
N ALA A 183 4.14 -8.62 -16.97
CA ALA A 183 3.59 -8.13 -15.72
C ALA A 183 3.88 -9.12 -14.57
N ILE A 184 4.20 -8.59 -13.39
CA ILE A 184 4.46 -9.38 -12.18
C ILE A 184 3.47 -8.99 -11.10
N LEU A 185 2.55 -9.89 -10.75
CA LEU A 185 1.59 -9.70 -9.67
C LEU A 185 2.14 -10.31 -8.39
N VAL A 186 2.29 -9.51 -7.32
CA VAL A 186 2.96 -9.97 -6.09
C VAL A 186 2.07 -9.81 -4.87
N GLY A 187 1.78 -10.92 -4.19
CA GLY A 187 1.10 -10.94 -2.89
C GLY A 187 -0.30 -10.35 -2.90
N SER A 188 -0.99 -10.34 -4.05
CA SER A 188 -2.40 -9.97 -4.10
C SER A 188 -3.25 -11.04 -3.41
N SER A 189 -4.18 -10.62 -2.57
CA SER A 189 -5.12 -11.55 -1.90
C SER A 189 -6.49 -11.55 -2.57
N GLY A 190 -6.72 -10.72 -3.58
CA GLY A 190 -8.00 -10.57 -4.24
C GLY A 190 -9.14 -10.01 -3.38
N ALA A 191 -8.89 -9.69 -2.10
CA ALA A 191 -9.90 -9.09 -1.22
C ALA A 191 -10.32 -7.69 -1.71
N VAL A 192 -9.32 -6.89 -2.12
CA VAL A 192 -9.52 -5.67 -2.90
C VAL A 192 -8.86 -5.92 -4.26
N PRO A 193 -9.61 -6.16 -5.32
CA PRO A 193 -9.09 -6.76 -6.56
C PRO A 193 -8.43 -5.75 -7.51
N THR A 194 -8.03 -4.58 -7.05
CA THR A 194 -7.45 -3.51 -7.90
C THR A 194 -6.28 -4.00 -8.74
N ASN A 195 -5.27 -4.64 -8.11
CA ASN A 195 -4.12 -5.18 -8.83
C ASN A 195 -4.49 -6.37 -9.70
N ASP A 196 -5.47 -7.16 -9.29
CA ASP A 196 -5.95 -8.31 -10.05
C ASP A 196 -6.57 -7.85 -11.37
N TYR A 197 -7.37 -6.78 -11.36
CA TYR A 197 -7.96 -6.23 -12.60
C TYR A 197 -6.91 -5.65 -13.54
N ILE A 198 -5.87 -5.02 -13.02
CA ILE A 198 -4.76 -4.53 -13.86
C ILE A 198 -4.01 -5.71 -14.50
N ALA A 199 -3.71 -6.76 -13.74
CA ALA A 199 -3.06 -7.94 -14.27
C ALA A 199 -3.95 -8.66 -15.31
N LEU A 200 -5.24 -8.79 -15.05
CA LEU A 200 -6.20 -9.35 -16.02
C LEU A 200 -6.25 -8.55 -17.31
N HIS A 201 -6.29 -7.23 -17.22
CA HIS A 201 -6.25 -6.34 -18.38
C HIS A 201 -5.00 -6.58 -19.27
N PHE A 202 -3.83 -6.78 -18.65
CA PHE A 202 -2.61 -7.12 -19.40
C PHE A 202 -2.69 -8.51 -20.02
N MET A 203 -3.19 -9.52 -19.29
CA MET A 203 -3.40 -10.88 -19.84
C MET A 203 -4.32 -10.87 -21.06
N GLU A 204 -5.42 -10.12 -21.03
CA GLU A 204 -6.36 -9.99 -22.16
C GLU A 204 -5.71 -9.35 -23.38
N ARG A 205 -4.62 -8.61 -23.22
CA ARG A 205 -3.83 -8.01 -24.28
C ARG A 205 -2.64 -8.88 -24.74
N GLY A 206 -2.52 -10.09 -24.16
CA GLY A 206 -1.47 -11.04 -24.50
C GLY A 206 -0.16 -10.82 -23.75
N THR A 207 -0.12 -9.95 -22.74
CA THR A 207 1.06 -9.77 -21.88
C THR A 207 1.17 -10.96 -20.92
N PRO A 208 2.31 -11.68 -20.88
CA PRO A 208 2.56 -12.72 -19.89
C PRO A 208 2.49 -12.18 -18.45
N VAL A 209 1.89 -12.95 -17.54
CA VAL A 209 1.77 -12.56 -16.13
C VAL A 209 2.41 -13.61 -15.22
N ILE A 210 3.39 -13.19 -14.42
CA ILE A 210 3.94 -13.98 -13.32
C ILE A 210 3.15 -13.64 -12.04
N ASN A 211 2.54 -14.63 -11.41
CA ASN A 211 1.85 -14.47 -10.13
C ASN A 211 2.72 -15.06 -9.01
N ILE A 212 3.15 -14.20 -8.09
CA ILE A 212 3.97 -14.56 -6.92
C ILE A 212 3.10 -14.50 -5.68
N ASN A 213 2.78 -15.66 -5.10
CA ASN A 213 1.95 -15.76 -3.91
C ASN A 213 2.22 -17.05 -3.14
N LEU A 214 1.96 -17.04 -1.83
CA LEU A 214 2.05 -18.26 -1.00
C LEU A 214 0.83 -19.18 -1.18
N ASP A 215 -0.32 -18.59 -1.48
CA ASP A 215 -1.58 -19.28 -1.66
C ASP A 215 -2.12 -19.07 -3.07
N PRO A 216 -2.20 -20.12 -3.90
CA PRO A 216 -2.71 -20.02 -5.25
C PRO A 216 -4.20 -19.67 -5.32
N SER A 217 -4.96 -19.87 -4.25
CA SER A 217 -6.38 -19.52 -4.17
C SER A 217 -6.65 -18.08 -3.71
N SER A 218 -5.60 -17.34 -3.35
CA SER A 218 -5.72 -16.05 -2.67
C SER A 218 -6.12 -14.90 -3.58
N ASN A 219 -5.98 -15.00 -4.89
CA ASN A 219 -6.40 -13.96 -5.82
C ASN A 219 -7.47 -14.45 -6.80
N ARG A 220 -8.13 -13.49 -7.43
CA ARG A 220 -9.24 -13.77 -8.36
C ARG A 220 -8.78 -14.07 -9.78
N ILE A 221 -7.47 -13.97 -10.04
CA ILE A 221 -6.91 -14.29 -11.33
C ILE A 221 -6.69 -15.79 -11.39
N VAL A 222 -7.55 -16.44 -12.14
CA VAL A 222 -7.45 -17.85 -12.46
C VAL A 222 -6.63 -17.97 -13.73
N ASN A 223 -5.58 -18.80 -13.71
CA ASN A 223 -4.76 -19.11 -14.89
C ASN A 223 -3.77 -17.99 -15.32
N THR A 224 -2.93 -17.53 -14.39
CA THR A 224 -1.72 -16.81 -14.80
C THR A 224 -0.77 -17.74 -15.57
N ASP A 225 0.01 -17.19 -16.51
CA ASP A 225 0.96 -17.98 -17.31
C ASP A 225 1.97 -18.71 -16.44
N TYR A 226 2.39 -18.04 -15.35
CA TYR A 226 3.35 -18.58 -14.39
C TYR A 226 2.91 -18.28 -12.95
N PHE A 227 2.94 -19.32 -12.10
CA PHE A 227 2.68 -19.17 -10.67
C PHE A 227 3.90 -19.59 -9.85
N LEU A 228 4.42 -18.67 -9.02
CA LEU A 228 5.53 -18.90 -8.11
C LEU A 228 5.02 -18.95 -6.67
N LYS A 229 4.97 -20.16 -6.09
CA LYS A 229 4.55 -20.35 -4.69
C LYS A 229 5.69 -20.03 -3.72
N MET A 230 5.96 -18.76 -3.54
CA MET A 230 7.01 -18.26 -2.65
C MET A 230 6.72 -16.84 -2.15
N LYS A 231 7.50 -16.40 -1.17
CA LYS A 231 7.44 -15.01 -0.69
C LYS A 231 7.98 -14.04 -1.74
N GLY A 232 7.49 -12.82 -1.74
CA GLY A 232 7.92 -11.80 -2.69
C GLY A 232 9.43 -11.54 -2.63
N LYS A 233 10.01 -11.41 -1.42
CA LYS A 233 11.47 -11.26 -1.25
C LYS A 233 12.26 -12.38 -1.94
N GLU A 234 11.91 -13.62 -1.65
CA GLU A 234 12.60 -14.80 -2.19
C GLU A 234 12.45 -14.88 -3.72
N ALA A 235 11.24 -14.59 -4.22
CA ALA A 235 10.96 -14.58 -5.65
C ALA A 235 11.81 -13.57 -6.42
N PHE A 236 11.88 -12.32 -5.94
CA PHE A 236 12.71 -11.30 -6.59
C PHE A 236 14.19 -11.64 -6.55
N MET A 237 14.70 -12.18 -5.44
CA MET A 237 16.09 -12.64 -5.36
C MET A 237 16.40 -13.75 -6.38
N GLU A 238 15.51 -14.73 -6.54
CA GLU A 238 15.71 -15.83 -7.47
C GLU A 238 15.56 -15.37 -8.94
N LEU A 239 14.56 -14.53 -9.24
CA LEU A 239 14.39 -13.95 -10.57
C LEU A 239 15.59 -13.09 -10.96
N ASP A 240 16.12 -12.27 -10.05
CA ASP A 240 17.31 -11.46 -10.32
C ASP A 240 18.55 -12.33 -10.59
N ARG A 241 18.73 -13.39 -9.81
CA ARG A 241 19.81 -14.37 -10.01
C ARG A 241 19.75 -15.03 -11.39
N ILE A 242 18.56 -15.41 -11.84
CA ILE A 242 18.37 -16.06 -13.14
C ILE A 242 18.56 -15.07 -14.29
N THR A 243 18.02 -13.85 -14.17
CA THR A 243 17.96 -12.88 -15.26
C THR A 243 19.28 -12.12 -15.44
N PHE A 244 19.94 -11.77 -14.35
CA PHE A 244 21.12 -10.89 -14.37
C PHE A 244 22.40 -11.59 -13.87
N GLY A 245 22.39 -12.91 -13.67
CA GLY A 245 23.58 -13.70 -13.33
C GLY A 245 24.13 -13.43 -11.95
N GLY A 246 23.25 -13.08 -10.99
CA GLY A 246 23.54 -12.98 -9.55
C GLY A 246 24.96 -12.61 -9.16
N SER A 247 25.38 -11.38 -9.42
CA SER A 247 26.53 -10.82 -8.70
C SER A 247 25.99 -10.15 -7.43
N ILE A 248 26.08 -10.89 -6.31
CA ILE A 248 25.94 -10.33 -4.96
C ILE A 248 27.25 -9.68 -4.57
#